data_4b39c2d3b89938e38430b42b2fa14f23
#
_entry.id   4b39c2d3b89938e38430b42b2fa14f23
#
_cell.length_a   1.000
_cell.length_b   1.000
_cell.length_c   1.000
_cell.angle_alpha   90.00
_cell.angle_beta   90.00
_cell.angle_gamma   90.00
#
_symmetry.space_group_name_H-M   'P 1'
#
loop_
_entity.id
_entity.type
_entity.pdbx_description
1 polymer ?
#
loop_
_entity_poly.entity_id
_entity_poly.type
_entity_poly.pdbx_seq_one_letter_code
_entity_poly.pdbx_strand_id
1 'polypeptide(L)'
;MLRNILASASIASVSLLALTALTNPACAQSGTLKMVSLDMEGGAATLFVTPEGKSLLIDTGWAGGIGVRPGGPDGAQNSADRIVAAARKLGVSKIDYLIITHYHADHIGDLFDLAAKMPIGTFIDHGPVVETPPPNLPPERVGRTSKAQYERYVAQLLPGHEHLVVKPGDVIHIGSLTDTIVASDAKHIDKPLAGAGQPNPVCDDPATQVTKNVGGEENAHSVASLLRFGKVTIAAFGDLSWLQEHQLSCPVTRIGHVNVMIVTQHGSDISGNPASIADMHPDIAIMGNGARKGGDPDPINTVAHSPGLMGFWRNHESLAHPELSGDKDYIANLTPAGAQEAFQANARYQLPPDAGYAIHADISADGTVTVTNERNGFSKTYAVGR
;
A
#
# COMPACT_ATOMS: atom_id res chain seq x y z
N MET A 1 -38.24 -88.89 26.23
CA MET A 1 -38.81 -87.53 26.05
C MET A 1 -37.68 -86.56 25.74
N LEU A 2 -37.38 -86.31 24.48
CA LEU A 2 -36.33 -85.38 24.05
C LEU A 2 -37.00 -84.06 23.70
N ARG A 3 -36.53 -82.99 24.29
CA ARG A 3 -36.88 -81.58 23.95
C ARG A 3 -35.73 -80.97 23.17
N ASN A 4 -36.00 -80.68 21.90
CA ASN A 4 -35.13 -79.90 21.03
C ASN A 4 -35.12 -78.45 21.43
N ILE A 5 -33.92 -77.85 21.61
CA ILE A 5 -33.74 -76.39 21.74
C ILE A 5 -33.10 -75.89 20.45
N LEU A 6 -33.88 -75.13 19.69
CA LEU A 6 -33.41 -74.39 18.53
C LEU A 6 -32.73 -73.10 18.99
N ALA A 7 -31.48 -72.92 18.63
CA ALA A 7 -30.74 -71.68 18.83
C ALA A 7 -30.89 -70.82 17.61
N SER A 8 -31.50 -69.61 17.77
CA SER A 8 -31.60 -68.62 16.74
C SER A 8 -30.36 -67.74 16.72
N ALA A 9 -29.60 -67.76 15.66
CA ALA A 9 -28.48 -66.90 15.42
C ALA A 9 -28.97 -65.54 14.81
N SER A 10 -28.83 -64.46 15.58
CA SER A 10 -29.10 -63.10 15.07
C SER A 10 -27.88 -62.56 14.35
N ILE A 11 -27.98 -62.31 13.07
CA ILE A 11 -26.97 -61.62 12.26
C ILE A 11 -27.14 -60.10 12.43
N ALA A 12 -26.22 -59.49 13.13
CA ALA A 12 -26.15 -58.00 13.23
C ALA A 12 -25.49 -57.41 11.98
N SER A 13 -26.30 -56.78 11.14
CA SER A 13 -25.80 -56.03 9.99
C SER A 13 -25.19 -54.68 10.46
N VAL A 14 -23.88 -54.55 10.34
CA VAL A 14 -23.18 -53.28 10.59
C VAL A 14 -23.25 -52.45 9.29
N SER A 15 -24.12 -51.43 9.32
CA SER A 15 -24.18 -50.42 8.23
C SER A 15 -23.04 -49.44 8.37
N LEU A 16 -22.05 -49.50 7.49
CA LEU A 16 -20.97 -48.58 7.37
C LEU A 16 -21.51 -47.29 6.72
N LEU A 17 -21.81 -46.25 7.51
CA LEU A 17 -22.08 -44.90 7.00
C LEU A 17 -20.77 -44.31 6.47
N ALA A 18 -20.61 -44.27 5.16
CA ALA A 18 -19.57 -43.52 4.50
C ALA A 18 -19.90 -42.02 4.65
N LEU A 19 -19.17 -41.33 5.53
CA LEU A 19 -19.20 -39.88 5.63
C LEU A 19 -18.46 -39.30 4.41
N THR A 20 -19.21 -38.99 3.34
CA THR A 20 -18.68 -38.17 2.24
C THR A 20 -18.48 -36.75 2.77
N ALA A 21 -17.24 -36.39 3.02
CA ALA A 21 -16.86 -35.01 3.25
C ALA A 21 -17.24 -34.22 1.98
N LEU A 22 -18.33 -33.47 2.05
CA LEU A 22 -18.65 -32.44 1.06
C LEU A 22 -17.55 -31.39 1.18
N THR A 23 -16.52 -31.49 0.35
CA THR A 23 -15.65 -30.36 0.08
C THR A 23 -16.53 -29.30 -0.59
N ASN A 24 -16.94 -28.29 0.18
CA ASN A 24 -17.51 -27.10 -0.42
C ASN A 24 -16.52 -26.62 -1.48
N PRO A 25 -16.92 -26.52 -2.78
CA PRO A 25 -16.09 -25.81 -3.72
C PRO A 25 -15.91 -24.40 -3.14
N ALA A 26 -14.67 -23.96 -2.97
CA ALA A 26 -14.39 -22.58 -2.65
C ALA A 26 -15.22 -21.73 -3.62
N CYS A 27 -16.21 -21.01 -3.08
CA CYS A 27 -17.05 -20.15 -3.89
C CYS A 27 -16.09 -19.24 -4.65
N ALA A 28 -16.00 -19.42 -5.95
CA ALA A 28 -15.12 -18.57 -6.76
C ALA A 28 -15.55 -17.14 -6.48
N GLN A 29 -14.66 -16.37 -5.89
CA GLN A 29 -14.88 -14.99 -5.49
C GLN A 29 -15.23 -14.21 -6.77
N SER A 30 -16.51 -13.94 -6.97
CA SER A 30 -16.99 -13.19 -8.13
C SER A 30 -16.86 -11.71 -7.84
N GLY A 31 -16.28 -10.97 -8.78
CA GLY A 31 -16.13 -9.53 -8.68
C GLY A 31 -14.66 -9.09 -8.75
N THR A 32 -14.47 -7.80 -8.74
CA THR A 32 -13.18 -7.14 -8.95
C THR A 32 -12.85 -6.26 -7.76
N LEU A 33 -11.68 -6.45 -7.17
CA LEU A 33 -11.09 -5.48 -6.24
C LEU A 33 -10.64 -4.26 -7.05
N LYS A 34 -11.13 -3.09 -6.69
CA LYS A 34 -10.69 -1.81 -7.25
C LYS A 34 -9.58 -1.25 -6.38
N MET A 35 -8.47 -0.86 -6.99
CA MET A 35 -7.37 -0.15 -6.35
C MET A 35 -7.12 1.16 -7.08
N VAL A 36 -6.94 2.25 -6.33
CA VAL A 36 -6.61 3.57 -6.89
C VAL A 36 -5.41 4.11 -6.15
N SER A 37 -4.29 4.24 -6.85
CA SER A 37 -3.14 5.02 -6.37
C SER A 37 -3.40 6.48 -6.71
N LEU A 38 -3.81 7.24 -5.70
CA LEU A 38 -4.19 8.64 -5.84
C LEU A 38 -2.96 9.53 -5.96
N ASP A 39 -3.04 10.54 -6.81
CA ASP A 39 -2.01 11.57 -6.82
C ASP A 39 -2.16 12.49 -5.62
N MET A 40 -1.15 12.49 -4.76
CA MET A 40 -1.02 13.36 -3.59
C MET A 40 0.22 14.26 -3.67
N GLU A 41 0.74 14.49 -4.89
CA GLU A 41 1.93 15.33 -5.12
C GLU A 41 3.15 14.87 -4.29
N GLY A 42 3.32 13.55 -4.16
CA GLY A 42 4.37 12.93 -3.36
C GLY A 42 4.02 12.75 -1.88
N GLY A 43 2.75 12.88 -1.51
CA GLY A 43 2.19 12.22 -0.34
C GLY A 43 1.63 10.85 -0.72
N ALA A 44 1.11 10.10 0.24
CA ALA A 44 0.54 8.78 0.02
C ALA A 44 -0.97 8.77 0.24
N ALA A 45 -1.70 8.16 -0.70
CA ALA A 45 -3.05 7.68 -0.47
C ALA A 45 -3.39 6.59 -1.49
N THR A 46 -3.77 5.41 -1.01
CA THR A 46 -4.22 4.31 -1.85
C THR A 46 -5.56 3.80 -1.36
N LEU A 47 -6.56 3.83 -2.24
CA LEU A 47 -7.90 3.37 -1.94
C LEU A 47 -8.15 1.99 -2.55
N PHE A 48 -8.65 1.07 -1.73
CA PHE A 48 -9.14 -0.25 -2.15
C PHE A 48 -10.64 -0.36 -1.91
N VAL A 49 -11.37 -0.92 -2.87
CA VAL A 49 -12.79 -1.22 -2.73
C VAL A 49 -13.05 -2.65 -3.17
N THR A 50 -13.54 -3.47 -2.24
CA THR A 50 -13.84 -4.87 -2.49
C THR A 50 -15.13 -5.04 -3.30
N PRO A 51 -15.36 -6.20 -3.93
CA PRO A 51 -16.61 -6.47 -4.64
C PRO A 51 -17.88 -6.31 -3.78
N GLU A 52 -17.75 -6.48 -2.46
CA GLU A 52 -18.85 -6.31 -1.50
C GLU A 52 -19.06 -4.84 -1.10
N GLY A 53 -18.26 -3.92 -1.67
CA GLY A 53 -18.33 -2.49 -1.36
C GLY A 53 -17.65 -2.08 -0.05
N LYS A 54 -16.81 -2.96 0.54
CA LYS A 54 -15.96 -2.59 1.68
C LYS A 54 -14.77 -1.80 1.21
N SER A 55 -14.40 -0.77 1.96
CA SER A 55 -13.31 0.12 1.62
C SER A 55 -12.17 0.08 2.63
N LEU A 56 -10.95 0.06 2.11
CA LEU A 56 -9.71 0.31 2.84
C LEU A 56 -9.02 1.50 2.21
N LEU A 57 -8.68 2.49 3.00
CA LEU A 57 -7.79 3.57 2.61
C LEU A 57 -6.46 3.41 3.38
N ILE A 58 -5.35 3.51 2.67
CA ILE A 58 -4.01 3.58 3.27
C ILE A 58 -3.49 5.00 3.05
N ASP A 59 -3.30 5.74 4.14
CA ASP A 59 -2.87 7.14 4.24
C ASP A 59 -3.83 8.17 3.61
N THR A 60 -3.57 9.46 3.87
CA THR A 60 -4.48 10.56 3.55
C THR A 60 -3.79 11.75 2.85
N GLY A 61 -2.51 11.59 2.46
CA GLY A 61 -1.75 12.63 1.77
C GLY A 61 -1.36 13.82 2.64
N TRP A 62 -0.94 14.89 1.97
CA TRP A 62 -0.52 16.14 2.59
C TRP A 62 -1.68 16.93 3.18
N ALA A 63 -1.42 17.65 4.25
CA ALA A 63 -2.34 18.67 4.75
C ALA A 63 -2.62 19.76 3.71
N GLY A 64 -3.83 20.32 3.76
CA GLY A 64 -4.27 21.38 2.86
C GLY A 64 -3.26 22.51 2.67
N GLY A 65 -3.05 22.93 1.43
CA GLY A 65 -2.08 23.94 1.03
C GLY A 65 -0.64 23.46 0.88
N ILE A 66 -0.40 22.15 1.09
CA ILE A 66 0.85 21.45 0.77
C ILE A 66 0.51 20.30 -0.17
N GLY A 67 1.39 19.98 -1.12
CA GLY A 67 1.10 18.95 -2.11
C GLY A 67 -0.03 19.40 -3.04
N VAL A 68 -1.22 18.84 -2.91
CA VAL A 68 -2.39 19.22 -3.72
C VAL A 68 -2.72 20.69 -3.55
N ARG A 69 -2.68 21.44 -4.64
CA ARG A 69 -2.90 22.89 -4.67
C ARG A 69 -4.30 23.22 -5.18
N PRO A 70 -5.00 24.19 -4.53
CA PRO A 70 -6.31 24.65 -4.97
C PRO A 70 -6.31 25.17 -6.42
N GLY A 71 -7.41 24.93 -7.15
CA GLY A 71 -7.63 25.53 -8.47
C GLY A 71 -7.13 24.69 -9.64
N GLY A 72 -6.77 23.43 -9.43
CA GLY A 72 -6.49 22.49 -10.52
C GLY A 72 -7.73 22.13 -11.34
N PRO A 73 -7.56 21.52 -12.54
CA PRO A 73 -8.66 21.13 -13.41
C PRO A 73 -9.64 20.13 -12.77
N ASP A 74 -9.20 19.35 -11.80
CA ASP A 74 -10.03 18.44 -11.00
C ASP A 74 -10.90 19.18 -9.96
N GLY A 75 -10.63 20.47 -9.71
CA GLY A 75 -11.34 21.29 -8.73
C GLY A 75 -11.03 20.97 -7.27
N ALA A 76 -10.12 20.05 -6.99
CA ALA A 76 -9.72 19.69 -5.64
C ALA A 76 -9.06 20.87 -4.91
N GLN A 77 -9.34 21.01 -3.63
CA GLN A 77 -8.73 22.03 -2.79
C GLN A 77 -7.62 21.45 -1.91
N ASN A 78 -7.62 20.13 -1.68
CA ASN A 78 -6.66 19.40 -0.87
C ASN A 78 -6.69 17.89 -1.18
N SER A 79 -5.86 17.11 -0.48
CA SER A 79 -5.80 15.64 -0.63
C SER A 79 -7.12 14.96 -0.29
N ALA A 80 -7.83 15.43 0.74
CA ALA A 80 -9.12 14.87 1.14
C ALA A 80 -10.17 14.99 0.03
N ASP A 81 -10.17 16.08 -0.76
CA ASP A 81 -11.09 16.23 -1.90
C ASP A 81 -10.84 15.16 -2.96
N ARG A 82 -9.57 14.87 -3.29
CA ARG A 82 -9.20 13.80 -4.24
C ARG A 82 -9.63 12.44 -3.74
N ILE A 83 -9.42 12.14 -2.44
CA ILE A 83 -9.88 10.88 -1.83
C ILE A 83 -11.40 10.75 -1.90
N VAL A 84 -12.13 11.79 -1.49
CA VAL A 84 -13.61 11.80 -1.51
C VAL A 84 -14.17 11.66 -2.92
N ALA A 85 -13.55 12.33 -3.90
CA ALA A 85 -13.95 12.22 -5.31
C ALA A 85 -13.77 10.80 -5.84
N ALA A 86 -12.60 10.19 -5.61
CA ALA A 86 -12.31 8.81 -6.01
C ALA A 86 -13.23 7.80 -5.31
N ALA A 87 -13.46 7.94 -4.01
CA ALA A 87 -14.36 7.08 -3.25
C ALA A 87 -15.79 7.14 -3.80
N ARG A 88 -16.33 8.34 -4.03
CA ARG A 88 -17.67 8.53 -4.60
C ARG A 88 -17.79 7.96 -6.02
N LYS A 89 -16.76 8.12 -6.85
CA LYS A 89 -16.70 7.54 -8.21
C LYS A 89 -16.78 6.01 -8.18
N LEU A 90 -16.28 5.40 -7.11
CA LEU A 90 -16.37 3.95 -6.86
C LEU A 90 -17.61 3.53 -6.04
N GLY A 91 -18.54 4.45 -5.79
CA GLY A 91 -19.77 4.17 -5.03
C GLY A 91 -19.58 4.06 -3.51
N VAL A 92 -18.45 4.52 -2.99
CA VAL A 92 -18.13 4.49 -1.56
C VAL A 92 -18.55 5.79 -0.91
N SER A 93 -19.35 5.69 0.16
CA SER A 93 -19.83 6.83 0.97
C SER A 93 -19.23 6.89 2.38
N LYS A 94 -18.41 5.89 2.74
CA LYS A 94 -17.75 5.73 4.04
C LYS A 94 -16.42 4.98 3.81
N ILE A 95 -15.37 5.37 4.49
CA ILE A 95 -14.15 4.57 4.60
C ILE A 95 -14.35 3.57 5.75
N ASP A 96 -14.45 2.27 5.44
CA ASP A 96 -14.67 1.26 6.47
C ASP A 96 -13.43 1.10 7.35
N TYR A 97 -12.23 1.06 6.72
CA TYR A 97 -10.94 0.92 7.39
C TYR A 97 -9.96 1.95 6.86
N LEU A 98 -9.28 2.65 7.75
CA LEU A 98 -8.21 3.58 7.42
C LEU A 98 -6.93 3.15 8.14
N ILE A 99 -5.91 2.80 7.38
CA ILE A 99 -4.55 2.60 7.88
C ILE A 99 -3.81 3.93 7.77
N ILE A 100 -3.30 4.43 8.88
CA ILE A 100 -2.26 5.45 8.92
C ILE A 100 -0.94 4.70 9.11
N THR A 101 -0.13 4.66 8.05
CA THR A 101 1.11 3.89 8.08
C THR A 101 2.06 4.44 9.12
N HIS A 102 2.20 5.76 9.17
CA HIS A 102 2.99 6.51 10.14
C HIS A 102 2.55 7.99 10.15
N TYR A 103 3.10 8.82 11.05
CA TYR A 103 2.53 10.14 11.30
C TYR A 103 3.24 11.30 10.61
N HIS A 104 4.02 11.07 9.54
CA HIS A 104 4.54 12.15 8.72
C HIS A 104 3.41 12.89 7.99
N ALA A 105 3.63 14.19 7.77
CA ALA A 105 2.61 15.10 7.26
C ALA A 105 2.10 14.79 5.84
N ASP A 106 2.81 14.00 5.09
CA ASP A 106 2.45 13.52 3.75
C ASP A 106 1.68 12.20 3.76
N HIS A 107 1.44 11.63 4.95
CA HIS A 107 0.63 10.43 5.18
C HIS A 107 -0.62 10.72 6.00
N ILE A 108 -0.47 11.35 7.17
CA ILE A 108 -1.61 11.69 8.05
C ILE A 108 -2.18 13.10 7.77
N GLY A 109 -1.55 13.87 6.89
CA GLY A 109 -1.72 15.32 6.84
C GLY A 109 -3.15 15.81 6.64
N ASP A 110 -3.92 15.20 5.76
CA ASP A 110 -5.28 15.66 5.43
C ASP A 110 -6.39 14.82 6.10
N LEU A 111 -6.01 14.03 7.11
CA LEU A 111 -6.92 13.15 7.85
C LEU A 111 -8.14 13.89 8.42
N PHE A 112 -7.93 15.08 8.97
CA PHE A 112 -9.02 15.84 9.62
C PHE A 112 -10.01 16.40 8.63
N ASP A 113 -9.55 16.87 7.49
CA ASP A 113 -10.41 17.34 6.40
C ASP A 113 -11.16 16.17 5.76
N LEU A 114 -10.52 15.01 5.64
CA LEU A 114 -11.18 13.78 5.18
C LEU A 114 -12.31 13.36 6.15
N ALA A 115 -12.02 13.28 7.45
CA ALA A 115 -12.98 12.89 8.47
C ALA A 115 -14.19 13.87 8.57
N ALA A 116 -13.97 15.16 8.24
CA ALA A 116 -15.05 16.14 8.15
C ALA A 116 -15.94 15.94 6.91
N LYS A 117 -15.46 15.30 5.86
CA LYS A 117 -16.16 15.13 4.56
C LYS A 117 -16.73 13.74 4.35
N MET A 118 -16.18 12.72 5.03
CA MET A 118 -16.57 11.33 4.85
C MET A 118 -16.42 10.55 6.17
N PRO A 119 -17.43 9.75 6.59
CA PRO A 119 -17.31 8.92 7.78
C PRO A 119 -16.16 7.90 7.65
N ILE A 120 -15.43 7.70 8.73
CA ILE A 120 -14.39 6.68 8.87
C ILE A 120 -14.85 5.68 9.93
N GLY A 121 -14.70 4.38 9.66
CA GLY A 121 -15.10 3.31 10.56
C GLY A 121 -14.03 3.00 11.59
N THR A 122 -13.05 2.21 11.19
CA THR A 122 -11.97 1.72 12.03
C THR A 122 -10.66 2.41 11.65
N PHE A 123 -9.97 2.97 12.62
CA PHE A 123 -8.61 3.48 12.46
C PHE A 123 -7.60 2.38 12.81
N ILE A 124 -6.53 2.31 12.04
CA ILE A 124 -5.46 1.31 12.19
C ILE A 124 -4.12 2.03 12.12
N ASP A 125 -3.24 1.81 13.09
CA ASP A 125 -1.91 2.42 13.13
C ASP A 125 -0.91 1.58 13.94
N HIS A 126 0.35 2.05 14.07
CA HIS A 126 1.42 1.39 14.82
C HIS A 126 1.44 1.74 16.31
N GLY A 127 0.52 2.57 16.82
CA GLY A 127 0.49 3.03 18.20
C GLY A 127 1.19 4.39 18.41
N PRO A 128 1.83 4.62 19.56
CA PRO A 128 2.37 5.94 19.89
C PRO A 128 3.45 6.43 18.92
N VAL A 129 3.40 7.73 18.59
CA VAL A 129 4.45 8.41 17.83
C VAL A 129 5.80 8.31 18.55
N VAL A 130 6.85 8.08 17.78
CA VAL A 130 8.22 7.92 18.32
C VAL A 130 9.09 9.14 18.04
N GLU A 131 8.81 9.90 17.00
CA GLU A 131 9.63 11.02 16.59
C GLU A 131 9.49 12.21 17.53
N THR A 132 10.63 12.72 17.99
CA THR A 132 10.69 13.96 18.77
C THR A 132 10.96 15.14 17.85
N PRO A 133 10.09 16.16 17.83
CA PRO A 133 10.30 17.33 16.98
C PRO A 133 11.62 18.01 17.29
N PRO A 134 12.34 18.54 16.28
CA PRO A 134 13.53 19.35 16.51
C PRO A 134 13.21 20.54 17.41
N PRO A 135 14.14 20.93 18.31
CA PRO A 135 13.98 22.14 19.09
C PRO A 135 13.96 23.38 18.18
N ASN A 136 13.23 24.39 18.56
CA ASN A 136 13.17 25.69 17.86
C ASN A 136 12.57 25.66 16.46
N LEU A 137 11.58 24.80 16.23
CA LEU A 137 10.80 24.84 15.00
C LEU A 137 10.06 26.19 14.85
N PRO A 138 9.98 26.74 13.63
CA PRO A 138 9.09 27.86 13.35
C PRO A 138 7.64 27.52 13.72
N PRO A 139 6.87 28.44 14.33
CA PRO A 139 5.51 28.19 14.82
C PRO A 139 4.58 27.55 13.76
N GLU A 140 4.72 27.94 12.49
CA GLU A 140 3.95 27.41 11.37
C GLU A 140 4.27 25.94 11.02
N ARG A 141 5.39 25.41 11.51
CA ARG A 141 5.80 24.03 11.34
C ARG A 141 5.41 23.12 12.49
N VAL A 142 5.19 23.66 13.69
CA VAL A 142 4.92 22.87 14.90
C VAL A 142 3.71 21.95 14.70
N GLY A 143 2.60 22.46 14.17
CA GLY A 143 1.39 21.70 13.93
C GLY A 143 1.48 20.62 12.84
N ARG A 144 2.61 20.55 12.12
CA ARG A 144 2.87 19.60 11.04
C ARG A 144 3.88 18.51 11.43
N THR A 145 4.35 18.52 12.67
CA THR A 145 5.23 17.46 13.18
C THR A 145 4.44 16.19 13.41
N SER A 146 5.07 15.03 13.27
CA SER A 146 4.49 13.73 13.55
C SER A 146 3.83 13.70 14.93
N LYS A 147 4.50 14.26 15.93
CA LYS A 147 3.99 14.38 17.31
C LYS A 147 2.69 15.18 17.38
N ALA A 148 2.64 16.37 16.79
CA ALA A 148 1.45 17.22 16.83
C ALA A 148 0.27 16.61 16.08
N GLN A 149 0.53 15.98 14.94
CA GLN A 149 -0.47 15.24 14.16
C GLN A 149 -1.03 14.07 14.96
N TYR A 150 -0.17 13.25 15.56
CA TYR A 150 -0.57 12.13 16.41
C TYR A 150 -1.39 12.60 17.62
N GLU A 151 -0.91 13.59 18.38
CA GLU A 151 -1.63 14.11 19.54
C GLU A 151 -3.03 14.62 19.18
N ARG A 152 -3.14 15.31 18.05
CA ARG A 152 -4.42 15.79 17.53
C ARG A 152 -5.32 14.62 17.11
N TYR A 153 -4.79 13.61 16.42
CA TYR A 153 -5.48 12.41 16.01
C TYR A 153 -6.06 11.65 17.20
N VAL A 154 -5.24 11.37 18.21
CA VAL A 154 -5.67 10.71 19.44
C VAL A 154 -6.73 11.50 20.18
N ALA A 155 -6.59 12.83 20.26
CA ALA A 155 -7.51 13.67 21.01
C ALA A 155 -8.86 13.90 20.31
N GLN A 156 -8.89 13.96 18.97
CA GLN A 156 -10.06 14.44 18.24
C GLN A 156 -10.77 13.37 17.42
N LEU A 157 -10.07 12.34 16.95
CA LEU A 157 -10.65 11.34 16.04
C LEU A 157 -10.79 9.94 16.67
N LEU A 158 -9.91 9.52 17.55
CA LEU A 158 -10.05 8.20 18.18
C LEU A 158 -11.23 8.08 19.14
N PRO A 159 -11.63 9.11 19.92
CA PRO A 159 -12.77 8.97 20.81
C PRO A 159 -14.06 8.65 20.06
N GLY A 160 -14.67 7.50 20.40
CA GLY A 160 -15.93 7.05 19.78
C GLY A 160 -15.76 6.28 18.46
N HIS A 161 -14.54 6.04 18.00
CA HIS A 161 -14.26 5.19 16.84
C HIS A 161 -13.56 3.88 17.26
N GLU A 162 -13.69 2.87 16.42
CA GLU A 162 -12.88 1.66 16.54
C GLU A 162 -11.41 2.00 16.19
N HIS A 163 -10.48 1.51 17.02
CA HIS A 163 -9.06 1.75 16.84
C HIS A 163 -8.27 0.47 17.09
N LEU A 164 -7.40 0.12 16.15
CA LEU A 164 -6.55 -1.05 16.21
C LEU A 164 -5.08 -0.60 16.12
N VAL A 165 -4.33 -0.84 17.19
CA VAL A 165 -2.87 -0.78 17.16
C VAL A 165 -2.36 -2.14 16.71
N VAL A 166 -1.77 -2.20 15.51
CA VAL A 166 -1.39 -3.46 14.88
C VAL A 166 0.08 -3.80 15.08
N LYS A 167 0.37 -5.11 15.01
CA LYS A 167 1.71 -5.67 15.12
C LYS A 167 1.97 -6.69 14.02
N PRO A 168 3.24 -7.02 13.73
CA PRO A 168 3.57 -8.03 12.74
C PRO A 168 2.88 -9.37 13.02
N GLY A 169 2.26 -9.93 12.00
CA GLY A 169 1.48 -11.17 12.05
C GLY A 169 -0.02 -10.99 12.29
N ASP A 170 -0.49 -9.79 12.63
CA ASP A 170 -1.93 -9.53 12.71
C ASP A 170 -2.56 -9.64 11.32
N VAL A 171 -3.82 -10.13 11.29
CA VAL A 171 -4.58 -10.33 10.06
C VAL A 171 -5.91 -9.60 10.17
N ILE A 172 -6.22 -8.77 9.19
CA ILE A 172 -7.46 -7.99 9.12
C ILE A 172 -8.25 -8.43 7.89
N HIS A 173 -9.53 -8.71 8.09
CA HIS A 173 -10.44 -9.08 7.00
C HIS A 173 -11.33 -7.91 6.61
N ILE A 174 -11.28 -7.52 5.35
CA ILE A 174 -11.99 -6.39 4.78
C ILE A 174 -12.85 -6.92 3.62
N GLY A 175 -14.02 -7.48 3.95
CA GLY A 175 -14.79 -8.28 2.98
C GLY A 175 -13.94 -9.44 2.46
N SER A 176 -13.77 -9.49 1.15
CA SER A 176 -12.96 -10.50 0.46
C SER A 176 -11.46 -10.18 0.39
N LEU A 177 -11.04 -9.01 0.84
CA LEU A 177 -9.64 -8.63 0.96
C LEU A 177 -9.11 -9.03 2.34
N THR A 178 -7.93 -9.64 2.38
CA THR A 178 -7.23 -9.96 3.62
C THR A 178 -5.94 -9.17 3.67
N ASP A 179 -5.70 -8.47 4.77
CA ASP A 179 -4.46 -7.75 5.04
C ASP A 179 -3.68 -8.49 6.14
N THR A 180 -2.42 -8.82 5.85
CA THR A 180 -1.45 -9.35 6.81
C THR A 180 -0.42 -8.28 7.09
N ILE A 181 -0.32 -7.85 8.34
CA ILE A 181 0.68 -6.87 8.75
C ILE A 181 2.04 -7.56 8.81
N VAL A 182 2.97 -7.14 7.98
CA VAL A 182 4.32 -7.75 7.89
C VAL A 182 5.37 -6.96 8.65
N ALA A 183 5.15 -5.64 8.85
CA ALA A 183 5.94 -4.82 9.76
C ALA A 183 5.05 -3.76 10.42
N SER A 184 5.41 -3.34 11.63
CA SER A 184 4.79 -2.26 12.41
C SER A 184 5.65 -1.97 13.63
N ASP A 185 5.70 -0.74 14.09
CA ASP A 185 6.42 -0.32 15.31
C ASP A 185 7.90 -0.77 15.29
N ALA A 186 8.59 -0.56 14.17
CA ALA A 186 9.97 -0.96 13.89
C ALA A 186 10.25 -2.47 14.09
N LYS A 187 9.21 -3.31 14.08
CA LYS A 187 9.28 -4.76 14.15
C LYS A 187 8.75 -5.37 12.86
N HIS A 188 9.17 -6.57 12.55
CA HIS A 188 8.68 -7.32 11.38
C HIS A 188 8.30 -8.76 11.78
N ILE A 189 7.64 -9.48 10.87
CA ILE A 189 7.35 -10.90 11.05
C ILE A 189 8.65 -11.70 11.22
N ASP A 190 8.67 -12.62 12.18
CA ASP A 190 9.83 -13.49 12.43
C ASP A 190 9.91 -14.63 11.42
N LYS A 191 8.75 -15.18 11.05
CA LYS A 191 8.65 -16.35 10.17
C LYS A 191 8.31 -15.96 8.75
N PRO A 192 8.94 -16.58 7.75
CA PRO A 192 8.55 -16.42 6.37
C PRO A 192 7.08 -16.77 6.13
N LEU A 193 6.45 -16.02 5.24
CA LEU A 193 5.11 -16.31 4.74
C LEU A 193 5.13 -17.51 3.79
N ALA A 194 3.96 -18.06 3.48
CA ALA A 194 3.83 -19.18 2.55
C ALA A 194 4.42 -18.83 1.17
N GLY A 195 5.35 -19.65 0.69
CA GLY A 195 6.07 -19.42 -0.58
C GLY A 195 7.40 -18.67 -0.45
N ALA A 196 7.70 -18.09 0.72
CA ALA A 196 8.99 -17.48 1.06
C ALA A 196 9.89 -18.45 1.84
N GLY A 197 10.96 -17.94 2.44
CA GLY A 197 11.88 -18.72 3.29
C GLY A 197 13.11 -19.24 2.56
N GLN A 198 13.36 -18.79 1.34
CA GLN A 198 14.57 -19.13 0.59
C GLN A 198 15.72 -18.17 0.97
N PRO A 199 16.99 -18.62 0.91
CA PRO A 199 18.10 -17.69 1.01
C PRO A 199 17.97 -16.58 -0.03
N ASN A 200 18.19 -15.34 0.40
CA ASN A 200 18.19 -14.20 -0.51
C ASN A 200 19.64 -13.84 -0.88
N PRO A 201 20.14 -14.21 -2.07
CA PRO A 201 21.54 -14.05 -2.43
C PRO A 201 21.99 -12.58 -2.53
N VAL A 202 21.05 -11.66 -2.67
CA VAL A 202 21.34 -10.23 -2.75
C VAL A 202 21.76 -9.65 -1.39
N CYS A 203 21.46 -10.36 -0.29
CA CYS A 203 21.84 -9.93 1.06
C CYS A 203 23.37 -9.84 1.27
N ASP A 204 24.15 -10.62 0.52
CA ASP A 204 25.62 -10.60 0.62
C ASP A 204 26.25 -9.45 -0.18
N ASP A 205 25.46 -8.73 -0.99
CA ASP A 205 25.94 -7.55 -1.71
C ASP A 205 26.16 -6.38 -0.74
N PRO A 206 27.42 -5.84 -0.64
CA PRO A 206 27.70 -4.70 0.22
C PRO A 206 26.76 -3.50 0.00
N ALA A 207 26.27 -3.29 -1.21
CA ALA A 207 25.34 -2.20 -1.52
C ALA A 207 24.03 -2.29 -0.72
N THR A 208 23.56 -3.50 -0.42
CA THR A 208 22.32 -3.70 0.37
C THR A 208 22.51 -3.42 1.85
N GLN A 209 23.74 -3.54 2.33
CA GLN A 209 24.11 -3.36 3.74
C GLN A 209 24.49 -1.92 4.09
N VAL A 210 24.63 -1.04 3.10
CA VAL A 210 24.89 0.38 3.34
C VAL A 210 23.76 0.99 4.13
N THR A 211 24.07 1.58 5.27
CA THR A 211 23.08 2.35 6.03
C THR A 211 22.84 3.69 5.34
N LYS A 212 21.73 3.83 4.66
CA LYS A 212 21.28 5.12 4.14
C LYS A 212 20.62 5.95 5.25
N ASN A 213 20.63 7.27 5.11
CA ASN A 213 19.85 8.12 6.01
C ASN A 213 18.36 7.79 5.87
N VAL A 214 17.75 7.41 6.98
CA VAL A 214 16.40 6.82 6.98
C VAL A 214 15.26 7.85 7.06
N GLY A 215 15.56 9.14 6.92
CA GLY A 215 14.50 10.17 6.85
C GLY A 215 13.72 10.41 8.14
N GLY A 216 14.23 9.96 9.29
CA GLY A 216 13.57 10.06 10.59
C GLY A 216 13.20 8.70 11.20
N GLU A 217 12.97 8.70 12.50
CA GLU A 217 12.64 7.46 13.24
C GLU A 217 11.25 6.94 12.88
N GLU A 218 10.30 7.82 12.58
CA GLU A 218 8.90 7.51 12.33
C GLU A 218 8.71 6.60 11.12
N ASN A 219 9.50 6.78 10.03
CA ASN A 219 9.45 5.91 8.85
C ASN A 219 9.69 4.43 9.21
N ALA A 220 10.61 4.15 10.11
CA ALA A 220 10.91 2.80 10.55
C ALA A 220 9.73 2.09 11.23
N HIS A 221 8.78 2.86 11.74
CA HIS A 221 7.60 2.38 12.45
C HIS A 221 6.39 2.16 11.53
N SER A 222 6.51 2.44 10.22
CA SER A 222 5.43 2.28 9.25
C SER A 222 4.71 0.93 9.38
N VAL A 223 3.38 0.96 9.34
CA VAL A 223 2.56 -0.24 9.14
C VAL A 223 2.76 -0.70 7.70
N ALA A 224 3.31 -1.88 7.53
CA ALA A 224 3.53 -2.52 6.24
C ALA A 224 2.55 -3.67 6.05
N SER A 225 1.77 -3.58 4.99
CA SER A 225 0.66 -4.48 4.65
C SER A 225 1.02 -5.40 3.49
N LEU A 226 0.72 -6.68 3.62
CA LEU A 226 0.61 -7.62 2.51
C LEU A 226 -0.85 -7.99 2.30
N LEU A 227 -1.48 -7.35 1.33
CA LEU A 227 -2.87 -7.55 0.99
C LEU A 227 -3.03 -8.76 0.05
N ARG A 228 -4.10 -9.55 0.24
CA ARG A 228 -4.42 -10.69 -0.61
C ARG A 228 -5.87 -10.65 -1.06
N PHE A 229 -6.07 -10.77 -2.37
CA PHE A 229 -7.38 -10.92 -3.01
C PHE A 229 -7.33 -12.10 -3.99
N GLY A 230 -7.96 -13.21 -3.61
CA GLY A 230 -7.86 -14.44 -4.38
C GLY A 230 -6.41 -14.92 -4.54
N LYS A 231 -5.93 -14.99 -5.79
CA LYS A 231 -4.54 -15.38 -6.11
C LYS A 231 -3.57 -14.19 -6.06
N VAL A 232 -4.07 -12.95 -6.03
CA VAL A 232 -3.24 -11.75 -6.14
C VAL A 232 -2.78 -11.27 -4.78
N THR A 233 -1.48 -10.99 -4.67
CA THR A 233 -0.83 -10.36 -3.53
C THR A 233 -0.39 -8.95 -3.87
N ILE A 234 -0.60 -8.02 -2.93
CA ILE A 234 -0.26 -6.60 -3.09
C ILE A 234 0.58 -6.17 -1.89
N ALA A 235 1.79 -5.69 -2.11
CA ALA A 235 2.64 -5.12 -1.07
C ALA A 235 2.42 -3.60 -0.96
N ALA A 236 2.17 -3.11 0.25
CA ALA A 236 2.02 -1.69 0.59
C ALA A 236 2.76 -1.42 1.90
N PHE A 237 4.01 -0.97 1.81
CA PHE A 237 4.92 -0.91 2.95
C PHE A 237 5.09 0.49 3.55
N GLY A 238 4.25 1.45 3.15
CA GLY A 238 4.37 2.83 3.61
C GLY A 238 5.76 3.40 3.29
N ASP A 239 6.38 4.01 4.29
CA ASP A 239 7.72 4.58 4.16
C ASP A 239 8.79 3.75 4.89
N LEU A 240 8.64 2.41 4.94
CA LEU A 240 9.71 1.56 5.47
C LEU A 240 11.05 1.95 4.87
N SER A 241 12.01 2.21 5.75
CA SER A 241 13.32 2.68 5.33
C SER A 241 14.23 1.52 4.92
N TRP A 242 15.33 1.85 4.29
CA TRP A 242 16.32 0.91 3.75
C TRP A 242 16.72 -0.21 4.70
N LEU A 243 16.92 0.12 5.99
CA LEU A 243 17.30 -0.86 7.01
C LEU A 243 16.17 -1.84 7.30
N GLN A 244 14.94 -1.36 7.46
CA GLN A 244 13.78 -2.20 7.75
C GLN A 244 13.45 -3.11 6.56
N GLU A 245 13.54 -2.60 5.34
CA GLU A 245 13.41 -3.42 4.13
C GLU A 245 14.46 -4.53 4.09
N HIS A 246 15.73 -4.21 4.41
CA HIS A 246 16.80 -5.21 4.49
C HIS A 246 16.52 -6.25 5.58
N GLN A 247 16.15 -5.82 6.78
CA GLN A 247 15.84 -6.73 7.90
C GLN A 247 14.67 -7.66 7.58
N LEU A 248 13.66 -7.17 6.84
CA LEU A 248 12.50 -7.97 6.43
C LEU A 248 12.87 -9.03 5.39
N SER A 249 13.91 -8.80 4.59
CA SER A 249 14.24 -9.61 3.41
C SER A 249 15.53 -10.43 3.55
N CYS A 250 16.30 -10.24 4.62
CA CYS A 250 17.60 -10.88 4.84
C CYS A 250 17.68 -11.62 6.17
N PRO A 251 18.47 -12.71 6.27
CA PRO A 251 19.22 -13.38 5.18
C PRO A 251 18.33 -14.30 4.30
N VAL A 252 17.06 -14.44 4.68
CA VAL A 252 16.06 -15.23 3.94
C VAL A 252 14.88 -14.34 3.56
N THR A 253 14.27 -14.65 2.43
CA THR A 253 13.03 -14.02 2.00
C THR A 253 11.94 -14.26 3.05
N ARG A 254 11.19 -13.22 3.42
CA ARG A 254 10.04 -13.39 4.35
C ARG A 254 8.71 -13.13 3.68
N ILE A 255 8.70 -12.33 2.64
CA ILE A 255 7.47 -11.96 1.91
C ILE A 255 7.25 -12.93 0.75
N GLY A 256 8.27 -13.18 -0.05
CA GLY A 256 8.19 -13.92 -1.30
C GLY A 256 7.54 -13.10 -2.42
N HIS A 257 7.30 -13.73 -3.56
CA HIS A 257 6.74 -13.09 -4.74
C HIS A 257 5.45 -12.32 -4.48
N VAL A 258 5.37 -11.09 -4.97
CA VAL A 258 4.16 -10.26 -4.96
C VAL A 258 3.73 -9.91 -6.38
N ASN A 259 2.42 -9.84 -6.62
CA ASN A 259 1.92 -9.53 -7.96
C ASN A 259 1.87 -8.02 -8.21
N VAL A 260 1.51 -7.23 -7.20
CA VAL A 260 1.50 -5.78 -7.29
C VAL A 260 2.30 -5.20 -6.12
N MET A 261 3.20 -4.29 -6.39
CA MET A 261 3.96 -3.56 -5.39
C MET A 261 3.62 -2.08 -5.48
N ILE A 262 3.17 -1.49 -4.38
CA ILE A 262 3.22 -0.04 -4.19
C ILE A 262 4.65 0.27 -3.75
N VAL A 263 5.36 1.05 -4.56
CA VAL A 263 6.78 1.34 -4.32
C VAL A 263 6.95 2.10 -3.02
N THR A 264 7.77 1.57 -2.13
CA THR A 264 8.03 2.08 -0.79
C THR A 264 8.55 3.52 -0.86
N GLN A 265 8.08 4.35 0.07
CA GLN A 265 8.55 5.73 0.28
C GLN A 265 8.58 6.58 -1.00
N HIS A 266 7.52 6.49 -1.80
CA HIS A 266 7.37 7.23 -3.06
C HIS A 266 8.50 7.01 -4.07
N GLY A 267 9.36 6.00 -3.86
CA GLY A 267 10.59 5.80 -4.63
C GLY A 267 11.69 6.79 -4.28
N SER A 268 11.83 7.16 -3.02
CA SER A 268 12.97 7.94 -2.52
C SER A 268 14.22 7.06 -2.34
N ASP A 269 15.41 7.63 -2.48
CA ASP A 269 16.70 6.92 -2.45
C ASP A 269 17.08 6.36 -1.06
N ILE A 270 16.30 6.67 -0.03
CA ILE A 270 16.41 6.11 1.33
C ILE A 270 15.57 4.85 1.54
N SER A 271 14.94 4.34 0.49
CA SER A 271 14.17 3.09 0.41
C SER A 271 14.50 2.34 -0.89
N GLY A 272 13.77 1.26 -1.19
CA GLY A 272 13.97 0.46 -2.39
C GLY A 272 15.23 -0.39 -2.30
N ASN A 273 15.50 -0.98 -1.12
CA ASN A 273 16.64 -1.87 -0.91
C ASN A 273 16.60 -3.02 -1.91
N PRO A 274 17.68 -3.28 -2.67
CA PRO A 274 17.70 -4.35 -3.65
C PRO A 274 17.37 -5.73 -3.08
N ALA A 275 17.67 -5.98 -1.80
CA ALA A 275 17.29 -7.24 -1.14
C ALA A 275 15.76 -7.36 -0.96
N SER A 276 15.08 -6.26 -0.67
CA SER A 276 13.62 -6.25 -0.58
C SER A 276 12.95 -6.42 -1.94
N ILE A 277 13.46 -5.75 -2.96
CA ILE A 277 12.96 -5.91 -4.33
C ILE A 277 13.22 -7.33 -4.85
N ALA A 278 14.36 -7.93 -4.52
CA ALA A 278 14.70 -9.32 -4.89
C ALA A 278 13.84 -10.35 -4.11
N ASP A 279 13.45 -10.07 -2.85
CA ASP A 279 12.50 -10.91 -2.10
C ASP A 279 11.14 -10.89 -2.80
N MET A 280 10.61 -9.69 -3.06
CA MET A 280 9.26 -9.50 -3.61
C MET A 280 9.17 -9.75 -5.12
N HIS A 281 10.23 -9.49 -5.88
CA HIS A 281 10.30 -9.59 -7.37
C HIS A 281 8.93 -9.39 -8.04
N PRO A 282 8.36 -8.16 -7.96
CA PRO A 282 6.98 -7.88 -8.33
C PRO A 282 6.70 -8.05 -9.82
N ASP A 283 5.47 -8.50 -10.15
CA ASP A 283 4.97 -8.52 -11.54
C ASP A 283 4.64 -7.10 -12.04
N ILE A 284 4.08 -6.27 -11.17
CA ILE A 284 3.64 -4.91 -11.45
C ILE A 284 4.09 -4.00 -10.31
N ALA A 285 4.69 -2.86 -10.63
CA ALA A 285 5.02 -1.81 -9.66
C ALA A 285 4.21 -0.54 -9.94
N ILE A 286 3.71 0.10 -8.89
CA ILE A 286 3.02 1.39 -8.94
C ILE A 286 3.70 2.34 -7.96
N MET A 287 4.22 3.45 -8.44
CA MET A 287 4.96 4.44 -7.65
C MET A 287 4.10 5.68 -7.41
N GLY A 288 3.79 5.93 -6.14
CA GLY A 288 3.05 7.12 -5.68
C GLY A 288 3.97 8.31 -5.46
N ASN A 289 4.78 8.67 -6.45
CA ASN A 289 5.68 9.82 -6.38
C ASN A 289 4.97 11.13 -6.74
N GLY A 290 5.54 12.25 -6.32
CA GLY A 290 5.21 13.57 -6.83
C GLY A 290 6.20 14.04 -7.89
N ALA A 291 5.94 15.20 -8.48
CA ALA A 291 6.88 15.81 -9.42
C ALA A 291 8.22 16.19 -8.76
N ARG A 292 8.23 16.40 -7.44
CA ARG A 292 9.39 16.88 -6.65
C ARG A 292 9.81 15.95 -5.52
N LYS A 293 9.03 14.95 -5.20
CA LYS A 293 9.30 14.04 -4.09
C LYS A 293 9.18 12.60 -4.56
N GLY A 294 10.20 11.82 -4.28
CA GLY A 294 10.31 10.46 -4.76
C GLY A 294 10.66 10.37 -6.25
N GLY A 295 10.65 9.16 -6.78
CA GLY A 295 11.09 8.92 -8.15
C GLY A 295 12.58 9.17 -8.33
N ASP A 296 13.40 8.82 -7.32
CA ASP A 296 14.85 8.95 -7.35
C ASP A 296 15.50 7.81 -8.16
N PRO A 297 16.75 8.00 -8.65
CA PRO A 297 17.40 7.06 -9.56
C PRO A 297 17.55 5.65 -9.00
N ASP A 298 17.99 5.49 -7.76
CA ASP A 298 18.29 4.17 -7.18
C ASP A 298 17.03 3.27 -7.13
N PRO A 299 15.92 3.69 -6.50
CA PRO A 299 14.71 2.86 -6.48
C PRO A 299 14.06 2.69 -7.85
N ILE A 300 14.07 3.71 -8.74
CA ILE A 300 13.59 3.53 -10.11
C ILE A 300 14.38 2.43 -10.81
N ASN A 301 15.70 2.49 -10.76
CA ASN A 301 16.55 1.50 -11.42
C ASN A 301 16.40 0.11 -10.80
N THR A 302 16.37 0.01 -9.48
CA THR A 302 16.21 -1.28 -8.79
C THR A 302 14.87 -1.95 -9.15
N VAL A 303 13.78 -1.19 -9.12
CA VAL A 303 12.45 -1.70 -9.48
C VAL A 303 12.38 -2.03 -10.98
N ALA A 304 12.84 -1.14 -11.86
CA ALA A 304 12.76 -1.33 -13.31
C ALA A 304 13.57 -2.56 -13.80
N HIS A 305 14.61 -2.96 -13.08
CA HIS A 305 15.42 -4.13 -13.39
C HIS A 305 15.04 -5.38 -12.58
N SER A 306 13.93 -5.32 -11.81
CA SER A 306 13.44 -6.49 -11.08
C SER A 306 13.09 -7.62 -12.05
N PRO A 307 13.58 -8.85 -11.81
CA PRO A 307 13.27 -9.99 -12.67
C PRO A 307 11.77 -10.25 -12.74
N GLY A 308 11.23 -10.35 -13.95
CA GLY A 308 9.81 -10.65 -14.16
C GLY A 308 8.88 -9.45 -14.15
N LEU A 309 9.37 -8.24 -13.90
CA LEU A 309 8.53 -7.03 -13.93
C LEU A 309 7.90 -6.83 -15.31
N MET A 310 6.56 -6.77 -15.34
CA MET A 310 5.76 -6.63 -16.57
C MET A 310 5.26 -5.20 -16.80
N GLY A 311 5.20 -4.39 -15.74
CA GLY A 311 4.74 -2.99 -15.82
C GLY A 311 5.21 -2.14 -14.64
N PHE A 312 5.65 -0.91 -14.94
CA PHE A 312 6.04 0.07 -13.95
C PHE A 312 5.27 1.37 -14.18
N TRP A 313 4.31 1.65 -13.31
CA TRP A 313 3.40 2.79 -13.38
C TRP A 313 3.80 3.85 -12.36
N ARG A 314 3.58 5.13 -12.67
CA ARG A 314 3.97 6.25 -11.80
C ARG A 314 2.90 7.32 -11.75
N ASN A 315 2.76 7.98 -10.60
CA ASN A 315 1.84 9.11 -10.49
C ASN A 315 2.40 10.36 -11.19
N HIS A 316 3.72 10.59 -11.11
CA HIS A 316 4.35 11.76 -11.72
C HIS A 316 5.61 11.45 -12.53
N GLU A 317 5.85 12.30 -13.52
CA GLU A 317 7.17 12.52 -14.08
C GLU A 317 8.02 13.31 -13.08
N SER A 318 9.28 12.88 -12.84
CA SER A 318 10.18 13.58 -11.92
C SER A 318 10.77 14.83 -12.57
N LEU A 319 10.70 15.97 -11.89
CA LEU A 319 11.37 17.21 -12.30
C LEU A 319 12.90 17.12 -12.14
N ALA A 320 13.37 16.37 -11.15
CA ALA A 320 14.79 16.21 -10.90
C ALA A 320 15.44 15.22 -11.87
N HIS A 321 14.70 14.19 -12.30
CA HIS A 321 15.20 13.07 -13.08
C HIS A 321 14.30 12.75 -14.29
N PRO A 322 14.10 13.71 -15.22
CA PRO A 322 13.22 13.53 -16.37
C PRO A 322 13.74 12.46 -17.35
N GLU A 323 15.05 12.20 -17.36
CA GLU A 323 15.70 11.14 -18.14
C GLU A 323 15.23 9.73 -17.74
N LEU A 324 14.70 9.58 -16.52
CA LEU A 324 14.18 8.31 -16.02
C LEU A 324 12.68 8.12 -16.26
N SER A 325 12.03 9.05 -16.96
CA SER A 325 10.58 9.01 -17.18
C SER A 325 10.13 7.76 -17.96
N GLY A 326 10.92 7.32 -18.93
CA GLY A 326 10.57 6.18 -19.78
C GLY A 326 9.32 6.46 -20.63
N ASP A 327 8.47 5.45 -20.80
CA ASP A 327 7.24 5.56 -21.58
C ASP A 327 6.17 6.34 -20.81
N LYS A 328 5.77 7.48 -21.39
CA LYS A 328 4.81 8.42 -20.78
C LYS A 328 3.39 7.88 -20.66
N ASP A 329 3.05 6.81 -21.36
CA ASP A 329 1.75 6.16 -21.21
C ASP A 329 1.57 5.54 -19.80
N TYR A 330 2.67 5.22 -19.13
CA TYR A 330 2.68 4.69 -17.76
C TYR A 330 2.74 5.78 -16.67
N ILE A 331 2.70 7.08 -17.04
CA ILE A 331 2.80 8.20 -16.09
C ILE A 331 1.50 8.98 -16.07
N ALA A 332 0.87 9.11 -14.89
CA ALA A 332 -0.42 9.77 -14.75
C ALA A 332 -0.31 11.29 -14.93
N ASN A 333 0.68 11.94 -14.35
CA ASN A 333 0.83 13.39 -14.41
C ASN A 333 2.19 13.75 -15.01
N LEU A 334 2.17 14.42 -16.17
CA LEU A 334 3.38 14.85 -16.87
C LEU A 334 3.80 16.24 -16.40
N THR A 335 5.09 16.50 -16.49
CA THR A 335 5.65 17.81 -16.23
C THR A 335 5.15 18.84 -17.24
N PRO A 336 4.57 19.98 -16.83
CA PRO A 336 4.16 21.04 -17.74
C PRO A 336 5.33 21.58 -18.58
N ALA A 337 5.05 22.00 -19.80
CA ALA A 337 6.07 22.58 -20.68
C ALA A 337 6.78 23.76 -20.01
N GLY A 338 8.11 23.80 -20.06
CA GLY A 338 8.95 24.82 -19.46
C GLY A 338 9.14 24.70 -17.94
N ALA A 339 8.43 23.78 -17.27
CA ALA A 339 8.54 23.63 -15.80
C ALA A 339 9.90 23.07 -15.38
N GLN A 340 10.50 22.21 -16.19
CA GLN A 340 11.82 21.65 -15.92
C GLN A 340 12.92 22.72 -15.96
N GLU A 341 12.95 23.54 -17.01
CA GLU A 341 13.88 24.65 -17.16
C GLU A 341 13.70 25.66 -16.03
N ALA A 342 12.43 25.96 -15.67
CA ALA A 342 12.12 26.84 -14.55
C ALA A 342 12.60 26.26 -13.20
N PHE A 343 12.48 24.95 -12.99
CA PHE A 343 12.98 24.25 -11.82
C PHE A 343 14.51 24.23 -11.74
N GLN A 344 15.17 23.97 -12.89
CA GLN A 344 16.63 24.02 -12.98
C GLN A 344 17.18 25.42 -12.70
N ALA A 345 16.50 26.46 -13.20
CA ALA A 345 16.86 27.86 -12.93
C ALA A 345 16.57 28.28 -11.49
N ASN A 346 15.54 27.75 -10.87
CA ASN A 346 15.12 28.02 -9.51
C ASN A 346 14.44 26.81 -8.87
N ALA A 347 15.14 26.09 -7.99
CA ALA A 347 14.60 24.92 -7.28
C ALA A 347 13.36 25.22 -6.41
N ARG A 348 13.04 26.50 -6.14
CA ARG A 348 11.81 26.94 -5.46
C ARG A 348 10.66 27.27 -6.43
N TYR A 349 10.85 27.05 -7.72
CA TYR A 349 9.79 27.25 -8.71
C TYR A 349 8.53 26.47 -8.28
N GLN A 350 7.38 27.15 -8.28
CA GLN A 350 6.11 26.53 -7.92
C GLN A 350 5.43 26.00 -9.19
N LEU A 351 5.16 24.70 -9.22
CA LEU A 351 4.32 24.12 -10.27
C LEU A 351 2.91 24.69 -10.20
N PRO A 352 2.25 24.88 -11.35
CA PRO A 352 0.81 25.16 -11.36
C PRO A 352 0.04 23.97 -10.76
N PRO A 353 -1.22 24.17 -10.29
CA PRO A 353 -2.11 23.07 -9.99
C PRO A 353 -2.28 22.14 -11.20
N ASP A 354 -2.31 20.84 -10.96
CA ASP A 354 -2.50 19.83 -12.00
C ASP A 354 -3.90 19.19 -11.94
N ALA A 355 -4.16 18.23 -12.83
CA ALA A 355 -5.43 17.51 -12.88
C ALA A 355 -5.55 16.43 -11.80
N GLY A 356 -4.44 16.00 -11.19
CA GLY A 356 -4.42 14.98 -10.16
C GLY A 356 -4.85 13.59 -10.64
N TYR A 357 -4.46 13.23 -11.87
CA TYR A 357 -4.79 11.92 -12.44
C TYR A 357 -4.19 10.79 -11.61
N ALA A 358 -5.00 9.76 -11.39
CA ALA A 358 -4.63 8.57 -10.66
C ALA A 358 -4.19 7.41 -11.57
N ILE A 359 -3.56 6.42 -10.96
CA ILE A 359 -3.38 5.08 -11.55
C ILE A 359 -4.41 4.14 -10.91
N HIS A 360 -5.23 3.51 -11.74
CA HIS A 360 -6.25 2.56 -11.33
C HIS A 360 -5.78 1.13 -11.61
N ALA A 361 -6.10 0.19 -10.72
CA ALA A 361 -5.94 -1.25 -10.98
C ALA A 361 -7.23 -1.99 -10.66
N ASP A 362 -7.73 -2.70 -11.66
CA ASP A 362 -8.85 -3.63 -11.56
C ASP A 362 -8.28 -5.05 -11.40
N ILE A 363 -8.51 -5.64 -10.23
CA ILE A 363 -7.87 -6.88 -9.82
C ILE A 363 -8.94 -7.98 -9.68
N SER A 364 -8.84 -9.02 -10.50
CA SER A 364 -9.70 -10.21 -10.42
C SER A 364 -9.05 -11.28 -9.55
N ALA A 365 -9.88 -12.03 -8.83
CA ALA A 365 -9.40 -13.06 -7.90
C ALA A 365 -8.65 -14.22 -8.58
N ASP A 366 -8.82 -14.38 -9.90
CA ASP A 366 -8.17 -15.43 -10.72
C ASP A 366 -6.71 -15.12 -11.09
N GLY A 367 -6.25 -13.87 -10.85
CA GLY A 367 -4.91 -13.40 -11.21
C GLY A 367 -4.88 -12.50 -12.45
N THR A 368 -6.01 -11.99 -12.89
CA THR A 368 -6.05 -10.97 -13.95
C THR A 368 -6.01 -9.58 -13.31
N VAL A 369 -5.04 -8.75 -13.70
CA VAL A 369 -4.88 -7.37 -13.24
C VAL A 369 -4.86 -6.44 -14.43
N THR A 370 -5.79 -5.48 -14.49
CA THR A 370 -5.82 -4.45 -15.52
C THR A 370 -5.47 -3.11 -14.89
N VAL A 371 -4.35 -2.51 -15.30
CA VAL A 371 -3.92 -1.19 -14.82
C VAL A 371 -4.23 -0.15 -15.87
N THR A 372 -4.78 0.99 -15.45
CA THR A 372 -5.23 2.08 -16.32
C THR A 372 -4.69 3.42 -15.82
N ASN A 373 -4.11 4.19 -16.73
CA ASN A 373 -3.74 5.58 -16.51
C ASN A 373 -4.94 6.50 -16.78
N GLU A 374 -5.40 7.20 -15.76
CA GLU A 374 -6.58 8.07 -15.88
C GLU A 374 -6.37 9.24 -16.86
N ARG A 375 -5.13 9.74 -17.02
CA ARG A 375 -4.82 10.88 -17.91
C ARG A 375 -5.17 10.63 -19.38
N ASN A 376 -4.81 9.46 -19.89
CA ASN A 376 -4.89 9.15 -21.31
C ASN A 376 -5.73 7.92 -21.66
N GLY A 377 -6.26 7.22 -20.64
CA GLY A 377 -7.01 5.99 -20.80
C GLY A 377 -6.16 4.79 -21.24
N PHE A 378 -4.82 4.94 -21.30
CA PHE A 378 -3.94 3.80 -21.59
C PHE A 378 -4.12 2.72 -20.54
N SER A 379 -4.34 1.51 -21.01
CA SER A 379 -4.66 0.36 -20.16
C SER A 379 -3.89 -0.87 -20.60
N LYS A 380 -3.39 -1.63 -19.63
CA LYS A 380 -2.69 -2.90 -19.89
C LYS A 380 -3.15 -3.97 -18.92
N THR A 381 -3.49 -5.13 -19.49
CA THR A 381 -3.92 -6.30 -18.71
C THR A 381 -2.76 -7.28 -18.55
N TYR A 382 -2.59 -7.74 -17.33
CA TYR A 382 -1.55 -8.68 -16.91
C TYR A 382 -2.20 -9.96 -16.38
N ALA A 383 -1.60 -11.12 -16.67
CA ALA A 383 -1.95 -12.39 -16.04
C ALA A 383 -0.86 -12.72 -15.01
N VAL A 384 -1.19 -12.55 -13.73
CA VAL A 384 -0.31 -12.77 -12.59
C VAL A 384 -0.75 -13.98 -11.76
N GLY A 385 0.03 -14.40 -10.76
CA GLY A 385 -0.37 -15.51 -9.87
C GLY A 385 -0.38 -16.89 -10.53
N ARG A 386 0.51 -17.11 -11.50
CA ARG A 386 0.69 -18.40 -12.19
C ARG A 386 1.45 -19.40 -11.34
#